data_71792e614cce85b3bd471f2cbfce4f77
#
_entry.id   71792e614cce85b3bd471f2cbfce4f77
#
_cell.length_a   1.000
_cell.length_b   1.000
_cell.length_c   1.000
_cell.angle_alpha   90.00
_cell.angle_beta   90.00
_cell.angle_gamma   90.00
#
_symmetry.space_group_name_H-M   'P 1'
#
loop_
_entity.id
_entity.type
_entity.pdbx_description
1 polymer ?
#
loop_
_entity_poly.entity_id
_entity_poly.type
_entity_poly.pdbx_seq_one_letter_code
_entity_poly.pdbx_strand_id
1 'polypeptide(L)' 'MKREFNVVIEQDEDGYFVASVPALRGCHTQAKSLDVLMKRIKEAIELCLEVEEPVANQFVGVQRVAVMA' A
#
# COMPACT_ATOMS: atom_id res chain seq x y z
N MET A 1 18.44 9.06 -5.60
CA MET A 1 17.26 9.52 -6.37
C MET A 1 15.99 9.31 -5.56
N LYS A 2 15.15 10.32 -5.49
CA LYS A 2 13.90 10.24 -4.73
C LYS A 2 12.83 9.55 -5.58
N ARG A 3 12.16 8.56 -5.02
CA ARG A 3 11.02 7.88 -5.65
C ARG A 3 9.80 8.04 -4.77
N GLU A 4 8.67 8.26 -5.37
CA GLU A 4 7.42 8.45 -4.66
C GLU A 4 6.43 7.35 -5.05
N PHE A 5 5.68 6.88 -4.07
CA PHE A 5 4.70 5.81 -4.25
C PHE A 5 3.37 6.20 -3.64
N ASN A 6 2.29 5.82 -4.29
CA ASN A 6 0.97 5.95 -3.72
C ASN A 6 0.71 4.77 -2.80
N VAL A 7 0.26 5.08 -1.59
CA VAL A 7 -0.07 4.07 -0.58
C VAL A 7 -1.56 4.13 -0.32
N VAL A 8 -2.24 3.01 -0.47
CA VAL A 8 -3.66 2.89 -0.16
C VAL A 8 -3.79 2.42 1.28
N ILE A 9 -4.55 3.16 2.08
CA ILE A 9 -4.73 2.87 3.50
C ILE A 9 -6.19 2.53 3.75
N GLU A 10 -6.42 1.39 4.41
CA GLU A 10 -7.73 0.92 4.79
C GLU A 10 -7.72 0.53 6.26
N GLN A 11 -8.88 0.42 6.87
CA GLN A 11 -9.00 -0.07 8.23
C GLN A 11 -9.90 -1.30 8.22
N ASP A 12 -9.44 -2.39 8.84
CA ASP A 12 -10.22 -3.62 8.88
C ASP A 12 -11.20 -3.64 10.07
N GLU A 13 -11.97 -4.71 10.17
CA GLU A 13 -13.00 -4.84 11.22
C GLU A 13 -12.41 -4.89 12.62
N ASP A 14 -11.18 -5.32 12.76
CA ASP A 14 -10.51 -5.43 14.06
C ASP A 14 -9.79 -4.14 14.47
N GLY A 15 -9.89 -3.10 13.66
CA GLY A 15 -9.28 -1.81 13.95
C GLY A 15 -7.84 -1.69 13.48
N TYR A 16 -7.32 -2.66 12.74
CA TYR A 16 -6.00 -2.54 12.16
C TYR A 16 -6.05 -1.68 10.91
N PHE A 17 -5.07 -0.81 10.78
CA PHE A 17 -4.84 -0.09 9.53
C PHE A 17 -4.00 -0.95 8.61
N VAL A 18 -4.40 -1.05 7.37
CA VAL A 18 -3.73 -1.85 6.36
C VAL A 18 -3.26 -0.91 5.25
N ALA A 19 -1.99 -1.00 4.90
CA ALA A 19 -1.42 -0.20 3.83
C ALA A 19 -0.93 -1.10 2.71
N SER A 20 -1.16 -0.68 1.48
CA SER A 20 -0.68 -1.39 0.31
C SER A 20 -0.16 -0.41 -0.72
N VAL A 21 0.79 -0.86 -1.52
CA VAL A 21 1.38 -0.07 -2.59
C VAL A 21 1.06 -0.74 -3.91
N PRO A 22 0.10 -0.19 -4.68
CA PRO A 22 -0.32 -0.83 -5.94
C PRO A 22 0.80 -0.99 -6.96
N ALA A 23 1.78 -0.08 -6.94
CA ALA A 23 2.89 -0.11 -7.89
C ALA A 23 3.91 -1.22 -7.60
N LEU A 24 3.86 -1.81 -6.40
CA LEU A 24 4.80 -2.84 -5.99
C LEU A 24 4.05 -4.11 -5.61
N ARG A 25 4.33 -5.20 -6.30
CA ARG A 25 3.61 -6.45 -6.07
C ARG A 25 3.88 -6.99 -4.66
N GLY A 26 2.80 -7.30 -3.94
CA GLY A 26 2.90 -7.87 -2.60
C GLY A 26 3.39 -6.92 -1.53
N CYS A 27 3.51 -5.64 -1.82
CA CYS A 27 3.97 -4.66 -0.86
C CYS A 27 2.81 -4.18 -0.01
N HIS A 28 2.67 -4.75 1.17
CA HIS A 28 1.60 -4.38 2.10
C HIS A 28 2.05 -4.63 3.53
N THR A 29 1.40 -3.96 4.47
CA THR A 29 1.64 -4.16 5.89
C THR A 29 0.42 -3.71 6.68
N GLN A 30 0.43 -3.97 7.98
CA GLN A 30 -0.65 -3.52 8.85
C GLN A 30 -0.10 -3.11 10.22
N ALA A 31 -0.85 -2.26 10.91
CA ALA A 31 -0.51 -1.80 12.24
C ALA A 31 -1.75 -1.25 12.93
N LYS A 32 -1.68 -1.11 14.25
CA LYS A 32 -2.80 -0.58 15.04
C LYS A 32 -2.87 0.94 15.06
N SER A 33 -1.82 1.63 14.64
CA SER A 33 -1.82 3.09 14.55
C SER A 33 -1.26 3.54 13.20
N LEU A 34 -1.68 4.72 12.77
CA LEU A 34 -1.21 5.29 11.51
C LEU A 34 0.29 5.60 11.56
N ASP A 35 0.79 6.08 12.71
CA ASP A 35 2.20 6.40 12.84
C ASP A 35 3.08 5.17 12.65
N VAL A 36 2.71 4.06 13.28
CA VAL A 36 3.44 2.80 13.13
C VAL A 36 3.29 2.27 11.71
N LEU A 37 2.08 2.40 11.15
CA LEU A 37 1.82 1.95 9.78
C LEU A 37 2.73 2.65 8.78
N MET A 38 2.89 3.96 8.91
CA MET A 38 3.73 4.73 7.99
C MET A 38 5.19 4.30 8.06
N LYS A 39 5.69 4.00 9.24
CA LYS A 39 7.05 3.47 9.41
C LYS A 39 7.18 2.10 8.76
N ARG A 40 6.21 1.23 8.99
CA ARG A 40 6.23 -0.13 8.45
C ARG A 40 6.12 -0.17 6.94
N ILE A 41 5.26 0.67 6.37
CA ILE A 41 5.10 0.67 4.90
C ILE A 41 6.36 1.21 4.22
N LYS A 42 7.03 2.17 4.82
CA LYS A 42 8.28 2.67 4.30
C LYS A 42 9.34 1.56 4.25
N GLU A 43 9.46 0.80 5.33
CA GLU A 43 10.37 -0.33 5.38
C GLU A 43 10.00 -1.41 4.37
N ALA A 44 8.70 -1.68 4.23
CA ALA A 44 8.21 -2.66 3.27
C ALA A 44 8.54 -2.23 1.84
N ILE A 45 8.38 -0.95 1.52
CA ILE A 45 8.73 -0.42 0.20
C ILE A 45 10.23 -0.59 -0.06
N GLU A 46 11.06 -0.26 0.91
CA GLU A 46 12.51 -0.40 0.78
C GLU A 46 12.90 -1.85 0.49
N LEU A 47 12.29 -2.80 1.19
CA LEU A 47 12.53 -4.21 0.97
C LEU A 47 12.02 -4.67 -0.39
N CYS A 48 10.85 -4.22 -0.80
CA CYS A 48 10.30 -4.56 -2.12
C CYS A 48 11.17 -4.04 -3.25
N LEU A 49 11.76 -2.87 -3.07
CA LEU A 49 12.66 -2.29 -4.08
C LEU A 49 13.97 -3.08 -4.22
N GLU A 50 14.43 -3.72 -3.15
CA GLU A 50 15.63 -4.56 -3.22
C GLU A 50 15.43 -5.78 -4.10
N VAL A 51 14.22 -6.32 -4.12
CA VAL A 51 13.89 -7.50 -4.93
C VAL A 51 13.64 -7.14 -6.39
N GLU A 52 13.11 -5.97 -6.65
CA GLU A 52 12.82 -5.39 -7.96
C GLU A 52 12.32 -6.35 -9.04
N GLU A 53 11.09 -6.82 -8.88
CA GLU A 53 10.40 -7.46 -9.99
C GLU A 53 9.62 -6.37 -10.74
N PRO A 54 9.73 -6.31 -12.06
CA PRO A 54 8.94 -5.34 -12.82
C PRO A 54 7.45 -5.60 -12.63
N VAL A 55 6.72 -4.55 -12.26
CA VAL A 55 5.27 -4.61 -12.12
C VAL A 55 4.67 -4.18 -13.44
N ALA A 56 3.86 -5.06 -14.03
CA ALA A 56 3.21 -4.77 -15.31
C ALA A 56 2.11 -3.72 -15.16
N ASN A 57 1.55 -3.59 -13.97
CA ASN A 57 0.45 -2.68 -13.71
C ASN A 57 0.95 -1.33 -13.21
N GLN A 58 0.30 -0.28 -13.69
CA GLN A 58 0.57 1.08 -13.25
C GLN A 58 -0.63 1.59 -12.48
N PHE A 59 -0.39 2.21 -11.32
CA PHE A 59 -1.48 2.80 -10.55
C PHE A 59 -2.03 4.02 -11.28
N VAL A 60 -3.33 4.02 -11.53
CA VAL A 60 -4.01 5.12 -12.21
C VAL A 60 -4.82 5.95 -11.22
N GLY A 61 -5.56 5.31 -10.35
CA GLY A 61 -6.40 6.02 -9.40
C GLY A 61 -7.38 5.11 -8.70
N VAL A 62 -8.26 5.73 -7.95
CA VAL A 62 -9.31 5.05 -7.21
C VAL A 62 -10.65 5.61 -7.66
N GLN A 63 -11.58 4.73 -8.00
CA GLN A 63 -12.93 5.09 -8.41
C GLN A 63 -13.92 4.46 -7.46
N ARG A 64 -14.98 5.21 -7.12
CA ARG A 64 -16.09 4.68 -6.35
C ARG A 64 -17.21 4.34 -7.32
N VAL A 65 -17.70 3.10 -7.26
CA VAL A 65 -18.78 2.64 -8.12
C VAL A 65 -19.94 2.20 -7.24
N ALA A 66 -21.12 2.72 -7.52
CA ALA A 66 -22.33 2.35 -6.80
C ALA A 66 -23.03 1.22 -7.54
N VAL A 67 -23.43 0.20 -6.82
CA VAL A 67 -24.22 -0.91 -7.37
C VAL A 67 -25.42 -1.16 -6.50
N MET A 68 -26.46 -1.69 -7.09
CA MET A 68 -27.67 -2.12 -6.38
C MET A 68 -27.44 -3.55 -5.90
N ALA A 69 -27.32 -3.71 -4.59
CA ALA A 69 -27.05 -5.02 -4.01
C ALA A 69 -28.24 -5.55 -3.21
#